data_f36fda4d49919dccb53c59681b00a483
#
_entry.id   f36fda4d49919dccb53c59681b00a483
#
_cell.length_a   1.000
_cell.length_b   1.000
_cell.length_c   1.000
_cell.angle_alpha   90.00
_cell.angle_beta   90.00
_cell.angle_gamma   90.00
#
_symmetry.space_group_name_H-M   'P 1'
#
loop_
_entity.id
_entity.type
_entity.pdbx_description
1 polymer ?
#
loop_
_entity_poly.entity_id
_entity_poly.type
_entity_poly.pdbx_seq_one_letter_code
_entity_poly.pdbx_strand_id
1 'polypeptide(L)'
;MSKIPYDPLDPGVLEDPFPTYAKMRSECPVAHFDGLDVPYHVLFRYDDVREASTDTNQYTAKYGASPTFRDPGTLSDDGPSHLAFRNTFQERLMPRGVKAYEADAERFADGLIAAMKAKGRHGDLHDDFAEPLPVQVAAVILGVGDADHRILSLHAQRLLNSAWMAEDPDKYREYVVEVDAFFNGYIDAREQRLRDAGVSEPGREHVGTLLPDDVISDLICGRVMGRKLARREMLSLLQVLLVGGYETSTFMITNCVWRLLEDRSRWEAVRADPDRLIPIAIEESLRFDPPGLGLWRTTVCPVRKHGEEIPAHGKVQMSYGSANRDPAVFEDGEAFRLDRTLQQARRHLTFGAGPHMCVGQHLARMDMAVALRALFRGLPDLRLDGPTERVGNFGFWGRKKMPVTW
;
A
#
# COMPACT_ATOMS: atom_id res chain seq x y z
N MET A 1 -19.91 -29.45 11.23
CA MET A 1 -18.58 -29.67 10.66
C MET A 1 -17.55 -29.24 11.68
N SER A 2 -16.48 -29.99 11.94
CA SER A 2 -15.42 -29.54 12.84
C SER A 2 -14.79 -28.27 12.25
N LYS A 3 -14.77 -27.17 13.02
CA LYS A 3 -14.13 -25.93 12.58
C LYS A 3 -12.63 -26.21 12.45
N ILE A 4 -12.06 -25.89 11.29
CA ILE A 4 -10.61 -25.92 11.12
C ILE A 4 -10.06 -24.71 11.85
N PRO A 5 -9.15 -24.85 12.80
CA PRO A 5 -8.56 -23.72 13.48
C PRO A 5 -7.71 -22.90 12.48
N TYR A 6 -7.82 -21.60 12.58
CA TYR A 6 -6.98 -20.66 11.84
C TYR A 6 -6.31 -19.73 12.83
N ASP A 7 -4.99 -19.71 12.83
CA ASP A 7 -4.18 -18.80 13.64
C ASP A 7 -3.18 -18.06 12.72
N PRO A 8 -3.38 -16.76 12.46
CA PRO A 8 -2.45 -15.97 11.65
C PRO A 8 -1.12 -15.71 12.35
N LEU A 9 -1.01 -15.97 13.67
CA LEU A 9 0.21 -15.80 14.46
C LEU A 9 1.02 -17.10 14.58
N ASP A 10 0.50 -18.23 14.08
CA ASP A 10 1.27 -19.48 14.02
C ASP A 10 2.56 -19.25 13.21
N PRO A 11 3.74 -19.67 13.73
CA PRO A 11 5.02 -19.47 13.06
C PRO A 11 5.06 -20.00 11.61
N GLY A 12 4.41 -21.13 11.33
CA GLY A 12 4.33 -21.67 9.97
C GLY A 12 3.46 -20.84 9.05
N VAL A 13 2.36 -20.26 9.56
CA VAL A 13 1.51 -19.33 8.81
C VAL A 13 2.20 -17.98 8.60
N LEU A 14 2.94 -17.50 9.59
CA LEU A 14 3.76 -16.29 9.43
C LEU A 14 4.86 -16.49 8.40
N GLU A 15 5.47 -17.69 8.33
CA GLU A 15 6.52 -18.00 7.36
C GLU A 15 5.98 -18.16 5.94
N ASP A 16 4.89 -18.92 5.77
CA ASP A 16 4.20 -19.10 4.48
C ASP A 16 2.69 -19.29 4.68
N PRO A 17 1.88 -18.21 4.54
CA PRO A 17 0.44 -18.29 4.76
C PRO A 17 -0.32 -19.00 3.63
N PHE A 18 0.26 -19.13 2.44
CA PHE A 18 -0.48 -19.52 1.23
C PHE A 18 -0.98 -20.97 1.25
N PRO A 19 -0.25 -21.97 1.74
CA PRO A 19 -0.78 -23.32 1.90
C PRO A 19 -1.99 -23.37 2.84
N THR A 20 -1.93 -22.61 3.95
CA THR A 20 -3.06 -22.46 4.88
C THR A 20 -4.24 -21.77 4.19
N TYR A 21 -4.00 -20.71 3.45
CA TYR A 21 -5.06 -20.03 2.68
C TYR A 21 -5.73 -20.95 1.65
N ALA A 22 -4.98 -21.77 0.94
CA ALA A 22 -5.53 -22.75 -0.01
C ALA A 22 -6.46 -23.74 0.69
N LYS A 23 -6.06 -24.27 1.84
CA LYS A 23 -6.88 -25.16 2.68
C LYS A 23 -8.14 -24.44 3.17
N MET A 24 -8.01 -23.21 3.70
CA MET A 24 -9.16 -22.45 4.20
C MET A 24 -10.15 -22.13 3.09
N ARG A 25 -9.71 -21.73 1.89
CA ARG A 25 -10.62 -21.50 0.75
C ARG A 25 -11.49 -22.68 0.43
N SER A 26 -10.93 -23.90 0.49
CA SER A 26 -11.65 -25.12 0.13
C SER A 26 -12.55 -25.66 1.24
N GLU A 27 -12.05 -25.69 2.47
CA GLU A 27 -12.66 -26.44 3.58
C GLU A 27 -13.37 -25.55 4.62
N CYS A 28 -12.89 -24.30 4.83
CA CYS A 28 -13.42 -23.36 5.83
C CYS A 28 -13.33 -21.92 5.33
N PRO A 29 -14.14 -21.51 4.33
CA PRO A 29 -14.03 -20.22 3.64
C PRO A 29 -14.20 -19.00 4.54
N VAL A 30 -14.76 -19.18 5.73
CA VAL A 30 -14.89 -18.16 6.78
C VAL A 30 -14.33 -18.76 8.07
N ALA A 31 -13.27 -18.16 8.61
CA ALA A 31 -12.72 -18.53 9.91
C ALA A 31 -12.94 -17.43 10.94
N HIS A 32 -12.93 -17.79 12.20
CA HIS A 32 -12.94 -16.87 13.33
C HIS A 32 -11.60 -16.96 14.05
N PHE A 33 -11.02 -15.81 14.39
CA PHE A 33 -9.80 -15.70 15.19
C PHE A 33 -10.03 -14.77 16.39
N ASP A 34 -9.69 -15.23 17.57
CA ASP A 34 -9.89 -14.55 18.86
C ASP A 34 -8.59 -14.39 19.68
N GLY A 35 -7.44 -14.65 19.05
CA GLY A 35 -6.12 -14.51 19.67
C GLY A 35 -5.60 -13.08 19.83
N LEU A 36 -6.39 -12.06 19.46
CA LEU A 36 -6.10 -10.63 19.69
C LEU A 36 -7.19 -9.99 20.55
N ASP A 37 -6.91 -8.81 21.11
CA ASP A 37 -7.87 -8.03 21.90
C ASP A 37 -9.19 -7.77 21.16
N VAL A 38 -9.14 -7.68 19.84
CA VAL A 38 -10.32 -7.55 18.98
C VAL A 38 -10.45 -8.80 18.13
N PRO A 39 -11.40 -9.70 18.44
CA PRO A 39 -11.65 -10.89 17.63
C PRO A 39 -12.21 -10.50 16.26
N TYR A 40 -11.89 -11.30 15.22
CA TYR A 40 -12.36 -11.04 13.88
C TYR A 40 -12.62 -12.32 13.07
N HIS A 41 -13.40 -12.16 12.01
CA HIS A 41 -13.58 -13.20 11.00
C HIS A 41 -12.69 -12.94 9.80
N VAL A 42 -12.32 -14.01 9.07
CA VAL A 42 -11.50 -13.93 7.86
C VAL A 42 -12.27 -14.53 6.69
N LEU A 43 -12.34 -13.79 5.59
CA LEU A 43 -12.91 -14.23 4.32
C LEU A 43 -11.80 -14.67 3.38
N PHE A 44 -11.83 -15.90 2.89
CA PHE A 44 -10.76 -16.47 2.06
C PHE A 44 -11.10 -16.58 0.57
N ARG A 45 -12.39 -16.64 0.18
CA ARG A 45 -12.80 -16.75 -1.23
C ARG A 45 -12.87 -15.40 -1.91
N TYR A 46 -12.55 -15.38 -3.19
CA TYR A 46 -12.53 -14.18 -4.00
C TYR A 46 -13.85 -13.40 -3.97
N ASP A 47 -14.97 -14.07 -4.18
CA ASP A 47 -16.27 -13.40 -4.25
C ASP A 47 -16.69 -12.80 -2.90
N ASP A 48 -16.40 -13.48 -1.78
CA ASP A 48 -16.68 -12.95 -0.43
C ASP A 48 -15.83 -11.73 -0.12
N VAL A 49 -14.52 -11.78 -0.46
CA VAL A 49 -13.59 -10.65 -0.29
C VAL A 49 -14.01 -9.47 -1.16
N ARG A 50 -14.41 -9.73 -2.41
CA ARG A 50 -14.89 -8.69 -3.32
C ARG A 50 -16.17 -8.06 -2.82
N GLU A 51 -17.14 -8.87 -2.36
CA GLU A 51 -18.39 -8.37 -1.79
C GLU A 51 -18.12 -7.48 -0.57
N ALA A 52 -17.31 -7.94 0.40
CA ALA A 52 -16.96 -7.16 1.57
C ALA A 52 -16.21 -5.84 1.23
N SER A 53 -15.54 -5.78 0.07
CA SER A 53 -14.89 -4.57 -0.43
C SER A 53 -15.85 -3.59 -1.09
N THR A 54 -16.99 -4.06 -1.62
CA THR A 54 -17.88 -3.26 -2.49
C THR A 54 -19.24 -2.94 -1.86
N ASP A 55 -19.75 -3.78 -0.97
CA ASP A 55 -21.05 -3.58 -0.33
C ASP A 55 -20.92 -2.80 0.99
N THR A 56 -20.98 -1.49 0.90
CA THR A 56 -20.92 -0.60 2.07
C THR A 56 -22.19 -0.62 2.93
N ASN A 57 -23.28 -1.26 2.49
CA ASN A 57 -24.48 -1.45 3.31
C ASN A 57 -24.30 -2.56 4.35
N GLN A 58 -23.49 -3.56 4.04
CA GLN A 58 -23.18 -4.65 4.96
C GLN A 58 -21.82 -4.47 5.65
N TYR A 59 -20.82 -3.85 4.99
CA TYR A 59 -19.46 -3.74 5.47
C TYR A 59 -18.96 -2.29 5.38
N THR A 60 -18.63 -1.70 6.52
CA THR A 60 -18.15 -0.31 6.60
C THR A 60 -16.64 -0.27 6.82
N ALA A 61 -15.98 0.73 6.25
CA ALA A 61 -14.58 1.07 6.53
C ALA A 61 -14.41 1.98 7.76
N LYS A 62 -15.50 2.56 8.28
CA LYS A 62 -15.52 3.65 9.25
C LYS A 62 -14.77 3.39 10.56
N TYR A 63 -14.55 2.12 10.91
CA TYR A 63 -13.83 1.74 12.14
C TYR A 63 -12.40 1.27 11.87
N GLY A 64 -11.81 1.72 10.76
CA GLY A 64 -10.43 1.45 10.39
C GLY A 64 -10.19 0.16 9.61
N ALA A 65 -9.03 0.11 8.97
CA ALA A 65 -8.62 -0.96 8.06
C ALA A 65 -7.72 -2.03 8.72
N SER A 66 -7.59 -2.02 10.05
CA SER A 66 -6.88 -3.04 10.85
C SER A 66 -7.76 -3.53 11.99
N PRO A 67 -7.40 -4.59 12.72
CA PRO A 67 -8.17 -5.05 13.87
C PRO A 67 -8.27 -3.99 14.97
N THR A 68 -7.18 -3.30 15.26
CA THR A 68 -7.00 -2.45 16.44
C THR A 68 -7.02 -0.96 16.10
N PHE A 69 -6.62 -0.58 14.90
CA PHE A 69 -6.54 0.82 14.50
C PHE A 69 -7.91 1.41 14.20
N ARG A 70 -8.21 2.55 14.84
CA ARG A 70 -9.40 3.36 14.59
C ARG A 70 -8.98 4.69 14.00
N ASP A 71 -9.21 4.87 12.71
CA ASP A 71 -9.08 6.17 12.05
C ASP A 71 -10.22 7.09 12.51
N PRO A 72 -9.92 8.35 12.86
CA PRO A 72 -10.92 9.34 13.29
C PRO A 72 -11.86 9.85 12.21
N GLY A 73 -11.84 9.26 11.00
CA GLY A 73 -12.77 9.59 9.92
C GLY A 73 -12.25 10.67 8.97
N THR A 74 -11.76 10.23 7.84
CA THR A 74 -11.50 10.99 6.61
C THR A 74 -11.65 10.01 5.44
N LEU A 75 -10.57 9.31 5.05
CA LEU A 75 -10.63 8.26 4.03
C LEU A 75 -11.27 6.95 4.53
N SER A 76 -11.39 6.78 5.84
CA SER A 76 -12.12 5.64 6.44
C SER A 76 -13.63 5.87 6.53
N ASP A 77 -14.14 7.08 6.31
CA ASP A 77 -15.58 7.32 6.19
C ASP A 77 -16.16 6.59 4.98
N ASP A 78 -17.48 6.39 4.98
CA ASP A 78 -18.21 5.87 3.82
C ASP A 78 -19.03 6.96 3.13
N GLY A 79 -19.48 6.68 1.90
CA GLY A 79 -20.42 7.50 1.16
C GLY A 79 -19.89 8.90 0.77
N PRO A 80 -20.75 9.94 0.83
CA PRO A 80 -20.39 11.27 0.36
C PRO A 80 -19.21 11.92 1.09
N SER A 81 -19.04 11.66 2.40
CA SER A 81 -17.94 12.18 3.20
C SER A 81 -16.60 11.64 2.69
N HIS A 82 -16.49 10.31 2.51
CA HIS A 82 -15.31 9.68 1.93
C HIS A 82 -14.92 10.31 0.59
N LEU A 83 -15.89 10.42 -0.32
CA LEU A 83 -15.65 10.98 -1.65
C LEU A 83 -15.18 12.44 -1.59
N ALA A 84 -15.78 13.25 -0.68
CA ALA A 84 -15.40 14.64 -0.52
C ALA A 84 -13.94 14.79 -0.04
N PHE A 85 -13.49 14.00 0.91
CA PHE A 85 -12.08 13.99 1.34
C PHE A 85 -11.16 13.47 0.23
N ARG A 86 -11.51 12.38 -0.40
CA ARG A 86 -10.72 11.78 -1.47
C ARG A 86 -10.52 12.74 -2.66
N ASN A 87 -11.54 13.49 -3.01
CA ASN A 87 -11.52 14.44 -4.13
C ASN A 87 -10.56 15.63 -3.90
N THR A 88 -10.11 15.89 -2.67
CA THR A 88 -9.20 17.02 -2.41
C THR A 88 -7.80 16.80 -3.01
N PHE A 89 -7.37 15.54 -3.21
CA PHE A 89 -6.02 15.21 -3.68
C PHE A 89 -5.95 14.12 -4.76
N GLN A 90 -7.03 13.34 -4.99
CA GLN A 90 -6.94 12.13 -5.83
C GLN A 90 -6.54 12.42 -7.28
N GLU A 91 -6.79 13.59 -7.82
CA GLU A 91 -6.42 13.94 -9.21
C GLU A 91 -4.92 13.76 -9.47
N ARG A 92 -4.08 14.04 -8.44
CA ARG A 92 -2.62 13.82 -8.52
C ARG A 92 -2.24 12.36 -8.67
N LEU A 93 -3.06 11.46 -8.16
CA LEU A 93 -2.84 10.02 -8.16
C LEU A 93 -3.60 9.28 -9.28
N MET A 94 -4.35 10.02 -10.11
CA MET A 94 -4.93 9.48 -11.35
C MET A 94 -3.88 9.41 -12.46
N PRO A 95 -4.09 8.64 -13.54
CA PRO A 95 -3.07 8.40 -14.56
C PRO A 95 -2.40 9.65 -15.13
N ARG A 96 -3.19 10.71 -15.34
CA ARG A 96 -2.66 12.00 -15.85
C ARG A 96 -1.78 12.71 -14.81
N GLY A 97 -2.19 12.70 -13.55
CA GLY A 97 -1.43 13.31 -12.45
C GLY A 97 -0.14 12.57 -12.19
N VAL A 98 -0.19 11.23 -12.11
CA VAL A 98 0.98 10.37 -11.87
C VAL A 98 2.05 10.56 -12.94
N LYS A 99 1.66 10.77 -14.20
CA LYS A 99 2.62 11.01 -15.29
C LYS A 99 3.52 12.22 -15.07
N ALA A 100 3.08 13.20 -14.30
CA ALA A 100 3.89 14.38 -13.99
C ALA A 100 5.11 14.06 -13.10
N TYR A 101 5.04 12.96 -12.34
CA TYR A 101 6.11 12.52 -11.42
C TYR A 101 7.05 11.47 -12.01
N GLU A 102 6.78 10.97 -13.23
CA GLU A 102 7.56 9.89 -13.86
C GLU A 102 9.03 10.29 -14.05
N ALA A 103 9.29 11.52 -14.50
CA ALA A 103 10.66 12.03 -14.68
C ALA A 103 11.45 12.14 -13.36
N ASP A 104 10.78 12.52 -12.26
CA ASP A 104 11.40 12.53 -10.94
C ASP A 104 11.69 11.11 -10.44
N ALA A 105 10.75 10.19 -10.61
CA ALA A 105 10.94 8.79 -10.27
C ALA A 105 12.10 8.16 -11.05
N GLU A 106 12.23 8.43 -12.36
CA GLU A 106 13.36 7.97 -13.18
C GLU A 106 14.69 8.55 -12.68
N ARG A 107 14.72 9.85 -12.40
CA ARG A 107 15.92 10.52 -11.86
C ARG A 107 16.35 9.92 -10.52
N PHE A 108 15.41 9.66 -9.62
CA PHE A 108 15.68 9.02 -8.34
C PHE A 108 16.19 7.58 -8.53
N ALA A 109 15.53 6.80 -9.36
CA ALA A 109 15.96 5.43 -9.65
C ALA A 109 17.37 5.37 -10.23
N ASP A 110 17.70 6.24 -11.18
CA ASP A 110 19.05 6.32 -11.76
C ASP A 110 20.11 6.74 -10.72
N GLY A 111 19.76 7.69 -9.83
CA GLY A 111 20.62 8.09 -8.71
C GLY A 111 20.90 6.96 -7.73
N LEU A 112 19.87 6.16 -7.38
CA LEU A 112 20.02 5.00 -6.51
C LEU A 112 20.87 3.90 -7.16
N ILE A 113 20.67 3.62 -8.44
CA ILE A 113 21.52 2.69 -9.20
C ILE A 113 22.97 3.16 -9.23
N ALA A 114 23.22 4.45 -9.44
CA ALA A 114 24.58 5.00 -9.40
C ALA A 114 25.20 4.85 -8.01
N ALA A 115 24.45 5.09 -6.94
CA ALA A 115 24.90 4.91 -5.56
C ALA A 115 25.23 3.43 -5.26
N MET A 116 24.38 2.49 -5.69
CA MET A 116 24.64 1.05 -5.57
C MET A 116 25.97 0.68 -6.26
N LYS A 117 26.19 1.11 -7.51
CA LYS A 117 27.43 0.85 -8.25
C LYS A 117 28.65 1.44 -7.56
N ALA A 118 28.52 2.61 -6.92
CA ALA A 118 29.63 3.24 -6.20
C ALA A 118 30.01 2.47 -4.91
N LYS A 119 29.09 1.70 -4.32
CA LYS A 119 29.37 0.81 -3.17
C LYS A 119 30.16 -0.45 -3.57
N GLY A 120 30.16 -0.84 -4.84
CA GLY A 120 30.83 -2.03 -5.35
C GLY A 120 29.90 -2.92 -6.16
N ARG A 121 29.96 -4.23 -5.94
CA ARG A 121 29.18 -5.24 -6.69
C ARG A 121 28.19 -6.02 -5.81
N HIS A 122 28.01 -5.62 -4.56
CA HIS A 122 27.12 -6.23 -3.59
C HIS A 122 26.34 -5.15 -2.86
N GLY A 123 25.11 -5.45 -2.49
CA GLY A 123 24.24 -4.54 -1.75
C GLY A 123 22.99 -5.25 -1.23
N ASP A 124 22.10 -4.48 -0.65
CA ASP A 124 20.75 -4.94 -0.29
C ASP A 124 19.73 -4.19 -1.15
N LEU A 125 18.93 -4.95 -1.92
CA LEU A 125 17.97 -4.32 -2.82
C LEU A 125 16.87 -3.54 -2.06
N HIS A 126 16.50 -4.00 -0.86
CA HIS A 126 15.52 -3.32 -0.04
C HIS A 126 16.04 -1.94 0.37
N ASP A 127 17.18 -1.90 1.08
CA ASP A 127 17.72 -0.68 1.69
C ASP A 127 18.33 0.28 0.68
N ASP A 128 18.97 -0.26 -0.38
CA ASP A 128 19.73 0.53 -1.36
C ASP A 128 18.86 1.06 -2.50
N PHE A 129 17.67 0.48 -2.72
CA PHE A 129 16.85 0.82 -3.88
C PHE A 129 15.33 0.82 -3.63
N ALA A 130 14.76 -0.31 -3.13
CA ALA A 130 13.31 -0.48 -3.14
C ALA A 130 12.59 0.38 -2.08
N GLU A 131 13.22 0.63 -0.95
CA GLU A 131 12.70 1.51 0.11
C GLU A 131 12.87 2.99 -0.25
N PRO A 132 14.06 3.49 -0.63
CA PRO A 132 14.24 4.92 -0.87
C PRO A 132 13.51 5.44 -2.11
N LEU A 133 13.26 4.64 -3.15
CA LEU A 133 12.62 5.12 -4.38
C LEU A 133 11.18 5.62 -4.14
N PRO A 134 10.24 4.84 -3.60
CA PRO A 134 8.87 5.31 -3.34
C PRO A 134 8.82 6.48 -2.36
N VAL A 135 9.72 6.49 -1.37
CA VAL A 135 9.78 7.58 -0.37
C VAL A 135 10.15 8.91 -1.01
N GLN A 136 11.15 8.92 -1.90
CA GLN A 136 11.54 10.13 -2.62
C GLN A 136 10.41 10.63 -3.53
N VAL A 137 9.73 9.73 -4.22
CA VAL A 137 8.55 10.08 -5.04
C VAL A 137 7.41 10.63 -4.18
N ALA A 138 7.11 9.98 -3.05
CA ALA A 138 6.10 10.45 -2.11
C ALA A 138 6.42 11.82 -1.53
N ALA A 139 7.70 12.11 -1.22
CA ALA A 139 8.14 13.41 -0.73
C ALA A 139 7.82 14.54 -1.73
N VAL A 140 8.07 14.31 -3.02
CA VAL A 140 7.70 15.28 -4.09
C VAL A 140 6.19 15.48 -4.14
N ILE A 141 5.42 14.40 -4.15
CA ILE A 141 3.94 14.45 -4.25
C ILE A 141 3.33 15.18 -3.05
N LEU A 142 3.82 14.87 -1.84
CA LEU A 142 3.34 15.49 -0.61
C LEU A 142 3.77 16.97 -0.51
N GLY A 143 4.91 17.34 -1.12
CA GLY A 143 5.49 18.68 -1.05
C GLY A 143 6.41 18.87 0.16
N VAL A 144 7.11 17.81 0.58
CA VAL A 144 8.21 17.88 1.55
C VAL A 144 9.54 18.01 0.81
N GLY A 145 10.50 18.68 1.44
CA GLY A 145 11.80 18.94 0.82
C GLY A 145 12.66 17.67 0.65
N ASP A 146 13.55 17.69 -0.34
CA ASP A 146 14.45 16.56 -0.64
C ASP A 146 15.30 16.12 0.57
N ALA A 147 15.65 17.05 1.47
CA ALA A 147 16.43 16.75 2.66
C ALA A 147 15.64 15.92 3.70
N ASP A 148 14.32 15.96 3.63
CA ASP A 148 13.42 15.41 4.65
C ASP A 148 12.87 14.02 4.32
N HIS A 149 13.22 13.45 3.16
CA HIS A 149 12.71 12.12 2.77
C HIS A 149 13.11 11.01 3.76
N ARG A 150 14.30 11.09 4.39
CA ARG A 150 14.73 10.13 5.41
C ARG A 150 13.91 10.24 6.70
N ILE A 151 13.53 11.47 7.08
CA ILE A 151 12.67 11.73 8.22
C ILE A 151 11.27 11.19 7.91
N LEU A 152 10.81 11.41 6.68
CA LEU A 152 9.52 10.90 6.20
C LEU A 152 9.46 9.37 6.26
N SER A 153 10.52 8.67 5.81
CA SER A 153 10.67 7.22 5.92
C SER A 153 10.56 6.75 7.38
N LEU A 154 11.32 7.37 8.28
CA LEU A 154 11.31 7.02 9.70
C LEU A 154 9.90 7.19 10.31
N HIS A 155 9.21 8.28 9.99
CA HIS A 155 7.84 8.52 10.46
C HIS A 155 6.86 7.48 9.91
N ALA A 156 6.95 7.13 8.62
CA ALA A 156 6.10 6.11 8.01
C ALA A 156 6.29 4.75 8.70
N GLN A 157 7.53 4.34 8.88
CA GLN A 157 7.89 3.07 9.53
C GLN A 157 7.37 2.99 10.98
N ARG A 158 7.56 4.06 11.76
CA ARG A 158 7.10 4.11 13.16
C ARG A 158 5.58 4.05 13.26
N LEU A 159 4.87 4.84 12.46
CA LEU A 159 3.40 4.82 12.43
C LEU A 159 2.86 3.45 12.04
N LEU A 160 3.43 2.83 11.01
CA LEU A 160 2.94 1.56 10.49
C LEU A 160 3.16 0.42 11.49
N ASN A 161 4.37 0.29 12.02
CA ASN A 161 4.69 -0.74 13.01
C ASN A 161 3.79 -0.64 14.25
N SER A 162 3.60 0.57 14.77
CA SER A 162 2.76 0.78 15.95
C SER A 162 1.28 0.55 15.69
N ALA A 163 0.79 0.92 14.50
CA ALA A 163 -0.62 0.73 14.13
C ALA A 163 -1.02 -0.75 13.96
N TRP A 164 -0.08 -1.59 13.51
CA TRP A 164 -0.36 -3.00 13.23
C TRP A 164 0.04 -3.95 14.35
N MET A 165 1.08 -3.61 15.11
CA MET A 165 1.60 -4.49 16.17
C MET A 165 0.87 -4.29 17.51
N ALA A 166 0.14 -3.19 17.68
CA ALA A 166 -0.64 -2.85 18.89
C ALA A 166 0.13 -2.98 20.24
N GLU A 167 1.48 -3.02 20.16
CA GLU A 167 2.33 -3.36 21.30
C GLU A 167 2.32 -2.27 22.38
N ASP A 168 2.12 -1.01 21.99
CA ASP A 168 2.13 0.12 22.91
C ASP A 168 1.32 1.30 22.37
N PRO A 169 0.05 1.48 22.82
CA PRO A 169 -0.79 2.60 22.39
C PRO A 169 -0.22 3.98 22.76
N ASP A 170 0.64 4.08 23.75
CA ASP A 170 1.25 5.35 24.17
C ASP A 170 2.35 5.75 23.19
N LYS A 171 3.21 4.81 22.78
CA LYS A 171 4.19 5.04 21.72
C LYS A 171 3.54 5.44 20.40
N TYR A 172 2.43 4.80 20.02
CA TYR A 172 1.70 5.20 18.82
C TYR A 172 1.28 6.67 18.90
N ARG A 173 0.75 7.12 20.06
CA ARG A 173 0.37 8.52 20.26
C ARG A 173 1.57 9.48 20.19
N GLU A 174 2.72 9.10 20.74
CA GLU A 174 3.96 9.89 20.63
C GLU A 174 4.37 10.05 19.16
N TYR A 175 4.37 8.97 18.37
CA TYR A 175 4.70 9.03 16.95
C TYR A 175 3.72 9.87 16.14
N VAL A 176 2.43 9.80 16.44
CA VAL A 176 1.42 10.67 15.81
C VAL A 176 1.74 12.14 16.09
N VAL A 177 2.11 12.50 17.32
CA VAL A 177 2.48 13.88 17.67
C VAL A 177 3.73 14.34 16.93
N GLU A 178 4.77 13.48 16.78
CA GLU A 178 5.97 13.82 16.02
C GLU A 178 5.65 14.05 14.53
N VAL A 179 4.85 13.19 13.92
CA VAL A 179 4.45 13.31 12.51
C VAL A 179 3.57 14.53 12.29
N ASP A 180 2.66 14.80 13.22
CA ASP A 180 1.82 16.02 13.19
C ASP A 180 2.67 17.27 13.25
N ALA A 181 3.68 17.32 14.13
CA ALA A 181 4.61 18.44 14.23
C ALA A 181 5.41 18.64 12.93
N PHE A 182 5.87 17.55 12.31
CA PHE A 182 6.56 17.58 11.04
C PHE A 182 5.69 18.19 9.92
N PHE A 183 4.49 17.69 9.71
CA PHE A 183 3.59 18.23 8.68
C PHE A 183 3.08 19.63 8.99
N ASN A 184 2.87 19.96 10.27
CA ASN A 184 2.48 21.32 10.69
C ASN A 184 3.49 22.36 10.23
N GLY A 185 4.79 22.10 10.30
CA GLY A 185 5.81 23.01 9.77
C GLY A 185 5.60 23.37 8.30
N TYR A 186 5.26 22.38 7.47
CA TYR A 186 4.99 22.59 6.04
C TYR A 186 3.68 23.31 5.78
N ILE A 187 2.62 22.99 6.55
CA ILE A 187 1.32 23.65 6.43
C ILE A 187 1.45 25.12 6.86
N ASP A 188 2.07 25.38 8.02
CA ASP A 188 2.23 26.73 8.57
C ASP A 188 3.02 27.65 7.65
N ALA A 189 4.08 27.13 7.01
CA ALA A 189 4.85 27.90 6.04
C ALA A 189 4.01 28.31 4.82
N ARG A 190 3.11 27.44 4.32
CA ARG A 190 2.21 27.76 3.21
C ARG A 190 1.11 28.73 3.61
N GLU A 191 0.52 28.54 4.78
CA GLU A 191 -0.47 29.48 5.32
C GLU A 191 0.15 30.87 5.56
N GLN A 192 1.43 30.94 5.99
CA GLN A 192 2.13 32.20 6.13
C GLN A 192 2.29 32.91 4.78
N ARG A 193 2.67 32.19 3.71
CA ARG A 193 2.75 32.76 2.35
C ARG A 193 1.41 33.36 1.88
N LEU A 194 0.30 32.68 2.20
CA LEU A 194 -1.04 33.18 1.87
C LEU A 194 -1.35 34.47 2.65
N ARG A 195 -1.03 34.51 3.94
CA ARG A 195 -1.20 35.71 4.77
C ARG A 195 -0.38 36.88 4.24
N ASP A 196 0.90 36.66 3.92
CA ASP A 196 1.81 37.69 3.41
C ASP A 196 1.35 38.26 2.06
N ALA A 197 0.66 37.45 1.25
CA ALA A 197 0.04 37.84 -0.01
C ALA A 197 -1.36 38.43 0.16
N GLY A 198 -1.89 38.56 1.39
CA GLY A 198 -3.24 39.09 1.65
C GLY A 198 -4.39 38.18 1.25
N VAL A 199 -4.10 36.85 1.07
CA VAL A 199 -5.13 35.89 0.65
C VAL A 199 -5.83 35.32 1.90
N SER A 200 -7.09 35.72 2.10
CA SER A 200 -7.93 35.20 3.20
C SER A 200 -8.71 33.93 2.84
N GLU A 201 -9.08 33.80 1.55
CA GLU A 201 -9.80 32.64 1.02
C GLU A 201 -8.94 31.93 -0.05
N PRO A 202 -8.07 30.98 0.34
CA PRO A 202 -7.28 30.24 -0.63
C PRO A 202 -8.16 29.31 -1.46
N GLY A 203 -7.89 29.27 -2.77
CA GLY A 203 -8.53 28.40 -3.74
C GLY A 203 -7.51 27.72 -4.64
N ARG A 204 -7.98 26.84 -5.53
CA ARG A 204 -7.12 26.03 -6.41
C ARG A 204 -6.20 26.86 -7.32
N GLU A 205 -6.59 28.09 -7.64
CA GLU A 205 -5.78 29.04 -8.42
C GLU A 205 -4.46 29.43 -7.77
N HIS A 206 -4.32 29.22 -6.47
CA HIS A 206 -3.10 29.49 -5.73
C HIS A 206 -2.10 28.32 -5.77
N VAL A 207 -2.56 27.10 -6.08
CA VAL A 207 -1.71 25.89 -6.19
C VAL A 207 -0.92 25.95 -7.50
N GLY A 208 0.39 25.77 -7.43
CA GLY A 208 1.31 25.89 -8.56
C GLY A 208 1.63 27.34 -8.96
N THR A 209 1.13 28.33 -8.20
CA THR A 209 1.40 29.77 -8.40
C THR A 209 1.99 30.40 -7.15
N LEU A 210 1.16 30.78 -6.19
CA LEU A 210 1.61 31.28 -4.88
C LEU A 210 2.11 30.16 -3.96
N LEU A 211 1.45 29.01 -3.99
CA LEU A 211 1.83 27.82 -3.27
C LEU A 211 2.48 26.78 -4.21
N PRO A 212 3.33 25.87 -3.69
CA PRO A 212 3.84 24.76 -4.47
C PRO A 212 2.72 23.90 -5.09
N ASP A 213 3.03 23.18 -6.16
CA ASP A 213 2.11 22.25 -6.80
C ASP A 213 2.19 20.85 -6.17
N ASP A 214 1.58 20.71 -4.99
CA ASP A 214 1.68 19.52 -4.14
C ASP A 214 0.39 19.24 -3.34
N VAL A 215 0.36 18.05 -2.67
CA VAL A 215 -0.80 17.62 -1.88
C VAL A 215 -1.07 18.55 -0.70
N ILE A 216 -0.05 19.02 0.02
CA ILE A 216 -0.24 19.91 1.17
C ILE A 216 -0.95 21.20 0.72
N SER A 217 -0.56 21.76 -0.43
CA SER A 217 -1.21 22.93 -1.02
C SER A 217 -2.65 22.65 -1.46
N ASP A 218 -2.91 21.46 -2.04
CA ASP A 218 -4.27 21.05 -2.39
C ASP A 218 -5.17 20.94 -1.15
N LEU A 219 -4.67 20.42 -0.03
CA LEU A 219 -5.44 20.29 1.20
C LEU A 219 -5.77 21.67 1.81
N ILE A 220 -4.82 22.61 1.79
CA ILE A 220 -5.03 24.00 2.27
C ILE A 220 -6.08 24.71 1.42
N CYS A 221 -6.00 24.56 0.10
CA CYS A 221 -6.91 25.22 -0.85
C CYS A 221 -8.23 24.46 -1.05
N GLY A 222 -8.28 23.19 -0.67
CA GLY A 222 -9.39 22.28 -0.87
C GLY A 222 -10.63 22.62 -0.05
N ARG A 223 -11.77 22.07 -0.48
CA ARG A 223 -13.05 22.17 0.22
C ARG A 223 -13.66 20.80 0.36
N VAL A 224 -14.14 20.49 1.55
CA VAL A 224 -14.89 19.27 1.85
C VAL A 224 -16.30 19.68 2.25
N MET A 225 -17.30 19.24 1.46
CA MET A 225 -18.72 19.57 1.69
C MET A 225 -18.95 21.10 1.86
N GLY A 226 -18.26 21.93 1.04
CA GLY A 226 -18.40 23.39 1.03
C GLY A 226 -17.58 24.16 2.08
N ARG A 227 -16.88 23.49 3.00
CA ARG A 227 -16.02 24.14 4.02
C ARG A 227 -14.54 23.82 3.79
N LYS A 228 -13.66 24.64 4.37
CA LYS A 228 -12.22 24.34 4.47
C LYS A 228 -12.00 23.07 5.29
N LEU A 229 -10.92 22.33 4.99
CA LEU A 229 -10.48 21.24 5.84
C LEU A 229 -10.01 21.78 7.19
N ALA A 230 -10.39 21.11 8.26
CA ALA A 230 -9.79 21.35 9.56
C ALA A 230 -8.33 20.86 9.57
N ARG A 231 -7.48 21.47 10.40
CA ARG A 231 -6.06 21.07 10.55
C ARG A 231 -5.91 19.57 10.80
N ARG A 232 -6.70 19.03 11.72
CA ARG A 232 -6.72 17.60 12.03
C ARG A 232 -7.05 16.72 10.83
N GLU A 233 -7.96 17.15 9.96
CA GLU A 233 -8.33 16.42 8.74
C GLU A 233 -7.18 16.40 7.75
N MET A 234 -6.48 17.54 7.56
CA MET A 234 -5.29 17.61 6.71
C MET A 234 -4.19 16.67 7.24
N LEU A 235 -3.91 16.69 8.55
CA LEU A 235 -2.91 15.81 9.17
C LEU A 235 -3.27 14.33 9.02
N SER A 236 -4.54 13.95 9.26
CA SER A 236 -5.01 12.58 9.04
C SER A 236 -4.81 12.11 7.59
N LEU A 237 -5.15 12.96 6.61
CA LEU A 237 -4.94 12.63 5.20
C LEU A 237 -3.47 12.46 4.84
N LEU A 238 -2.59 13.34 5.36
CA LEU A 238 -1.14 13.26 5.14
C LEU A 238 -0.53 12.00 5.76
N GLN A 239 -0.96 11.62 6.97
CA GLN A 239 -0.54 10.39 7.62
C GLN A 239 -0.96 9.15 6.83
N VAL A 240 -2.21 9.10 6.36
CA VAL A 240 -2.71 7.96 5.56
C VAL A 240 -1.96 7.86 4.23
N LEU A 241 -1.70 8.98 3.56
CA LEU A 241 -0.94 9.00 2.31
C LEU A 241 0.52 8.57 2.52
N LEU A 242 1.14 9.01 3.62
CA LEU A 242 2.48 8.61 4.01
C LEU A 242 2.57 7.10 4.24
N VAL A 243 1.74 6.57 5.12
CA VAL A 243 1.76 5.14 5.50
C VAL A 243 1.38 4.26 4.30
N GLY A 244 0.35 4.66 3.55
CA GLY A 244 -0.15 3.88 2.42
C GLY A 244 0.83 3.78 1.24
N GLY A 245 1.67 4.80 1.04
CA GLY A 245 2.63 4.86 -0.08
C GLY A 245 4.01 4.30 0.23
N TYR A 246 4.35 4.09 1.49
CA TYR A 246 5.70 3.73 1.92
C TYR A 246 5.99 2.22 1.78
N GLU A 247 5.58 1.44 2.75
CA GLU A 247 6.02 0.03 2.88
C GLU A 247 5.38 -0.87 1.83
N THR A 248 4.14 -0.59 1.43
CA THR A 248 3.46 -1.35 0.39
C THR A 248 4.19 -1.24 -0.95
N SER A 249 4.63 -0.04 -1.35
CA SER A 249 5.38 0.19 -2.59
C SER A 249 6.77 -0.47 -2.54
N THR A 250 7.45 -0.38 -1.40
CA THR A 250 8.72 -1.09 -1.15
C THR A 250 8.57 -2.59 -1.36
N PHE A 251 7.53 -3.20 -0.74
CA PHE A 251 7.30 -4.64 -0.85
C PHE A 251 6.81 -5.06 -2.24
N MET A 252 6.07 -4.22 -2.96
CA MET A 252 5.76 -4.48 -4.35
C MET A 252 7.02 -4.62 -5.20
N ILE A 253 7.99 -3.73 -5.03
CA ILE A 253 9.25 -3.77 -5.78
C ILE A 253 10.07 -5.00 -5.37
N THR A 254 10.28 -5.24 -4.07
CA THR A 254 11.09 -6.38 -3.60
C THR A 254 10.47 -7.73 -3.97
N ASN A 255 9.14 -7.89 -3.85
CA ASN A 255 8.45 -9.12 -4.23
C ASN A 255 8.58 -9.40 -5.73
N CYS A 256 8.34 -8.38 -6.57
CA CYS A 256 8.44 -8.52 -8.02
C CYS A 256 9.85 -8.90 -8.46
N VAL A 257 10.86 -8.17 -7.99
CA VAL A 257 12.26 -8.44 -8.34
C VAL A 257 12.69 -9.81 -7.80
N TRP A 258 12.30 -10.16 -6.58
CA TRP A 258 12.60 -11.49 -6.03
C TRP A 258 12.02 -12.60 -6.91
N ARG A 259 10.75 -12.53 -7.31
CA ARG A 259 10.14 -13.54 -8.19
C ARG A 259 10.79 -13.65 -9.56
N LEU A 260 11.28 -12.53 -10.07
CA LEU A 260 12.03 -12.55 -11.34
C LEU A 260 13.43 -13.12 -11.19
N LEU A 261 14.10 -12.88 -10.05
CA LEU A 261 15.47 -13.38 -9.80
C LEU A 261 15.51 -14.82 -9.28
N GLU A 262 14.44 -15.30 -8.62
CA GLU A 262 14.30 -16.69 -8.18
C GLU A 262 14.38 -17.68 -9.35
N ASP A 263 13.92 -17.25 -10.52
CA ASP A 263 14.08 -17.96 -11.78
C ASP A 263 14.68 -17.00 -12.83
N ARG A 264 15.96 -17.16 -13.10
CA ARG A 264 16.70 -16.30 -14.02
C ARG A 264 16.06 -16.19 -15.40
N SER A 265 15.37 -17.22 -15.87
CA SER A 265 14.68 -17.18 -17.17
C SER A 265 13.57 -16.13 -17.19
N ARG A 266 12.89 -15.89 -16.06
CA ARG A 266 11.87 -14.83 -15.93
C ARG A 266 12.48 -13.44 -16.05
N TRP A 267 13.61 -13.21 -15.35
CA TRP A 267 14.36 -11.95 -15.42
C TRP A 267 14.77 -11.64 -16.86
N GLU A 268 15.40 -12.61 -17.53
CA GLU A 268 15.85 -12.45 -18.91
C GLU A 268 14.68 -12.24 -19.88
N ALA A 269 13.59 -12.97 -19.70
CA ALA A 269 12.41 -12.79 -20.54
C ALA A 269 11.84 -11.37 -20.44
N VAL A 270 11.65 -10.85 -19.20
CA VAL A 270 11.12 -9.50 -18.98
C VAL A 270 12.09 -8.44 -19.49
N ARG A 271 13.40 -8.63 -19.28
CA ARG A 271 14.43 -7.73 -19.80
C ARG A 271 14.51 -7.69 -21.32
N ALA A 272 14.26 -8.82 -21.99
CA ALA A 272 14.30 -8.92 -23.45
C ALA A 272 13.07 -8.28 -24.13
N ASP A 273 11.92 -8.24 -23.47
CA ASP A 273 10.68 -7.65 -24.00
C ASP A 273 9.98 -6.80 -22.90
N PRO A 274 10.63 -5.69 -22.49
CA PRO A 274 10.19 -4.92 -21.31
C PRO A 274 8.85 -4.24 -21.52
N ASP A 275 8.54 -3.77 -22.74
CA ASP A 275 7.30 -3.03 -23.00
C ASP A 275 6.07 -3.92 -22.87
N ARG A 276 6.17 -5.17 -23.27
CA ARG A 276 5.09 -6.15 -23.15
C ARG A 276 5.07 -6.80 -21.76
N LEU A 277 6.23 -7.19 -21.22
CA LEU A 277 6.28 -8.07 -20.05
C LEU A 277 6.37 -7.34 -18.71
N ILE A 278 6.89 -6.10 -18.63
CA ILE A 278 6.87 -5.32 -17.36
C ILE A 278 5.44 -5.16 -16.84
N PRO A 279 4.45 -4.72 -17.62
CA PRO A 279 3.07 -4.61 -17.12
C PRO A 279 2.50 -5.94 -16.61
N ILE A 280 2.81 -7.06 -17.28
CA ILE A 280 2.35 -8.39 -16.87
C ILE A 280 3.05 -8.83 -15.57
N ALA A 281 4.37 -8.66 -15.48
CA ALA A 281 5.15 -9.02 -14.30
C ALA A 281 4.69 -8.25 -13.06
N ILE A 282 4.36 -6.96 -13.22
CA ILE A 282 3.81 -6.12 -12.14
C ILE A 282 2.47 -6.68 -11.66
N GLU A 283 1.50 -6.88 -12.55
CA GLU A 283 0.18 -7.34 -12.14
C GLU A 283 0.19 -8.78 -11.62
N GLU A 284 1.04 -9.64 -12.17
CA GLU A 284 1.18 -11.01 -11.68
C GLU A 284 1.89 -11.04 -10.31
N SER A 285 2.87 -10.17 -10.09
CA SER A 285 3.49 -10.02 -8.76
C SER A 285 2.49 -9.50 -7.74
N LEU A 286 1.71 -8.49 -8.08
CA LEU A 286 0.64 -7.95 -7.23
C LEU A 286 -0.42 -9.02 -6.90
N ARG A 287 -0.76 -9.87 -7.86
CA ARG A 287 -1.67 -10.98 -7.66
C ARG A 287 -1.09 -12.04 -6.73
N PHE A 288 0.12 -12.48 -7.02
CA PHE A 288 0.73 -13.66 -6.40
C PHE A 288 1.30 -13.36 -5.01
N ASP A 289 1.97 -12.21 -4.86
CA ASP A 289 2.58 -11.73 -3.63
C ASP A 289 2.07 -10.32 -3.27
N PRO A 290 0.79 -10.16 -2.89
CA PRO A 290 0.28 -8.85 -2.51
C PRO A 290 1.02 -8.33 -1.28
N PRO A 291 1.48 -7.07 -1.28
CA PRO A 291 2.25 -6.51 -0.15
C PRO A 291 1.43 -6.42 1.13
N GLY A 292 0.12 -6.18 1.03
CA GLY A 292 -0.85 -6.32 2.11
C GLY A 292 -1.63 -7.62 1.94
N LEU A 293 -1.53 -8.53 2.90
CA LEU A 293 -2.23 -9.82 2.86
C LEU A 293 -3.74 -9.68 3.04
N GLY A 294 -4.20 -8.57 3.60
CA GLY A 294 -5.61 -8.26 3.76
C GLY A 294 -5.84 -6.95 4.50
N LEU A 295 -7.04 -6.41 4.36
CA LEU A 295 -7.52 -5.27 5.14
C LEU A 295 -8.84 -5.64 5.81
N TRP A 296 -9.28 -4.82 6.77
CA TRP A 296 -10.49 -5.10 7.56
C TRP A 296 -11.64 -4.17 7.21
N ARG A 297 -12.82 -4.71 7.45
CA ARG A 297 -14.09 -3.99 7.50
C ARG A 297 -14.78 -4.30 8.83
N THR A 298 -15.85 -3.59 9.08
CA THR A 298 -16.75 -3.87 10.20
C THR A 298 -18.14 -4.10 9.64
N THR A 299 -18.84 -5.14 10.09
CA THR A 299 -20.22 -5.42 9.66
C THR A 299 -21.18 -4.37 10.22
N VAL A 300 -22.11 -3.91 9.40
CA VAL A 300 -23.18 -2.98 9.80
C VAL A 300 -24.35 -3.74 10.43
N CYS A 301 -24.62 -4.93 9.94
CA CYS A 301 -25.67 -5.85 10.41
C CYS A 301 -25.10 -7.28 10.48
N PRO A 302 -25.82 -8.25 11.10
CA PRO A 302 -25.38 -9.64 11.05
C PRO A 302 -25.30 -10.16 9.61
N VAL A 303 -24.20 -10.85 9.28
CA VAL A 303 -23.96 -11.41 7.94
C VAL A 303 -23.75 -12.91 8.04
N ARG A 304 -24.40 -13.68 7.14
CA ARG A 304 -24.21 -15.13 7.05
C ARG A 304 -23.41 -15.49 5.81
N LYS A 305 -22.32 -16.23 6.01
CA LYS A 305 -21.42 -16.71 4.94
C LYS A 305 -21.03 -18.17 5.21
N HIS A 306 -21.29 -19.05 4.25
CA HIS A 306 -20.87 -20.46 4.30
C HIS A 306 -21.28 -21.20 5.59
N GLY A 307 -22.42 -20.83 6.19
CA GLY A 307 -22.94 -21.40 7.44
C GLY A 307 -22.43 -20.74 8.72
N GLU A 308 -21.48 -19.83 8.63
CA GLU A 308 -21.01 -19.01 9.74
C GLU A 308 -21.81 -17.70 9.84
N GLU A 309 -22.05 -17.24 11.07
CA GLU A 309 -22.71 -15.98 11.35
C GLU A 309 -21.68 -14.98 11.92
N ILE A 310 -21.51 -13.86 11.22
CA ILE A 310 -20.69 -12.73 11.65
C ILE A 310 -21.64 -11.73 12.30
N PRO A 311 -21.49 -11.41 13.59
CA PRO A 311 -22.39 -10.50 14.29
C PRO A 311 -22.31 -9.07 13.72
N ALA A 312 -23.33 -8.25 13.98
CA ALA A 312 -23.24 -6.82 13.76
C ALA A 312 -22.05 -6.24 14.53
N HIS A 313 -21.37 -5.27 13.94
CA HIS A 313 -20.13 -4.66 14.46
C HIS A 313 -18.95 -5.63 14.61
N GLY A 314 -19.01 -6.82 14.02
CA GLY A 314 -17.91 -7.78 13.93
C GLY A 314 -16.84 -7.31 12.96
N LYS A 315 -15.57 -7.46 13.34
CA LYS A 315 -14.45 -7.21 12.43
C LYS A 315 -14.30 -8.36 11.43
N VAL A 316 -14.02 -8.01 10.18
CA VAL A 316 -13.89 -8.96 9.07
C VAL A 316 -12.64 -8.63 8.28
N GLN A 317 -11.69 -9.56 8.20
CA GLN A 317 -10.55 -9.47 7.32
C GLN A 317 -10.91 -9.95 5.91
N MET A 318 -10.63 -9.13 4.94
CA MET A 318 -10.65 -9.46 3.52
C MET A 318 -9.27 -10.00 3.14
N SER A 319 -9.09 -11.34 3.07
CA SER A 319 -7.80 -11.94 2.77
C SER A 319 -7.46 -11.82 1.28
N TYR A 320 -6.75 -10.76 0.90
CA TYR A 320 -6.29 -10.54 -0.48
C TYR A 320 -5.31 -11.61 -0.93
N GLY A 321 -4.38 -12.01 -0.05
CA GLY A 321 -3.42 -13.07 -0.34
C GLY A 321 -4.10 -14.41 -0.70
N SER A 322 -5.25 -14.69 -0.08
CA SER A 322 -6.05 -15.86 -0.42
C SER A 322 -6.86 -15.65 -1.69
N ALA A 323 -7.65 -14.57 -1.77
CA ALA A 323 -8.55 -14.29 -2.89
C ALA A 323 -7.81 -14.22 -4.24
N ASN A 324 -6.62 -13.66 -4.25
CA ASN A 324 -5.79 -13.52 -5.45
C ASN A 324 -5.23 -14.85 -6.01
N ARG A 325 -5.38 -15.93 -5.27
CA ARG A 325 -4.99 -17.29 -5.68
C ARG A 325 -6.18 -18.23 -5.81
N ASP A 326 -7.41 -17.71 -5.70
CA ASP A 326 -8.64 -18.50 -5.80
C ASP A 326 -8.77 -19.14 -7.19
N PRO A 327 -8.80 -20.50 -7.30
CA PRO A 327 -8.92 -21.19 -8.58
C PRO A 327 -10.24 -20.92 -9.31
N ALA A 328 -11.28 -20.45 -8.61
CA ALA A 328 -12.52 -20.02 -9.24
C ALA A 328 -12.34 -18.80 -10.15
N VAL A 329 -11.25 -18.04 -9.97
CA VAL A 329 -10.96 -16.80 -10.71
C VAL A 329 -9.65 -16.87 -11.49
N PHE A 330 -8.65 -17.54 -10.92
CA PHE A 330 -7.30 -17.62 -11.48
C PHE A 330 -6.93 -19.08 -11.73
N GLU A 331 -6.99 -19.50 -12.97
CA GLU A 331 -6.45 -20.79 -13.39
C GLU A 331 -4.98 -20.88 -12.93
N ASP A 332 -4.59 -22.02 -12.32
CA ASP A 332 -3.27 -22.20 -11.70
C ASP A 332 -2.92 -21.04 -10.75
N GLY A 333 -3.85 -20.67 -9.85
CA GLY A 333 -3.70 -19.54 -8.95
C GLY A 333 -2.46 -19.61 -8.04
N GLU A 334 -1.97 -20.81 -7.76
CA GLU A 334 -0.76 -21.08 -6.96
C GLU A 334 0.54 -21.06 -7.79
N ALA A 335 0.50 -20.67 -9.07
CA ALA A 335 1.67 -20.51 -9.93
C ALA A 335 1.89 -19.03 -10.30
N PHE A 336 3.16 -18.57 -10.28
CA PHE A 336 3.58 -17.29 -10.81
C PHE A 336 3.81 -17.42 -12.32
N ARG A 337 3.02 -16.72 -13.14
CA ARG A 337 2.96 -16.91 -14.59
C ARG A 337 3.07 -15.61 -15.35
N LEU A 338 4.04 -15.50 -16.28
CA LEU A 338 4.23 -14.34 -17.15
C LEU A 338 3.48 -14.46 -18.51
N ASP A 339 2.75 -15.55 -18.71
CA ASP A 339 1.94 -15.81 -19.91
C ASP A 339 0.44 -15.50 -19.72
N ARG A 340 0.02 -15.02 -18.54
CA ARG A 340 -1.32 -14.47 -18.32
C ARG A 340 -1.51 -13.24 -19.20
N THR A 341 -2.72 -13.03 -19.70
CA THR A 341 -3.05 -11.72 -20.27
C THR A 341 -3.07 -10.66 -19.18
N LEU A 342 -2.78 -9.42 -19.57
CA LEU A 342 -2.84 -8.29 -18.62
C LEU A 342 -4.23 -8.16 -17.98
N GLN A 343 -5.30 -8.46 -18.73
CA GLN A 343 -6.67 -8.45 -18.22
C GLN A 343 -6.90 -9.53 -17.17
N GLN A 344 -6.36 -10.73 -17.36
CA GLN A 344 -6.45 -11.80 -16.36
C GLN A 344 -5.69 -11.46 -15.09
N ALA A 345 -4.44 -10.99 -15.21
CA ALA A 345 -3.62 -10.62 -14.07
C ALA A 345 -4.27 -9.49 -13.25
N ARG A 346 -4.85 -8.48 -13.90
CA ARG A 346 -5.52 -7.32 -13.26
C ARG A 346 -6.80 -7.64 -12.49
N ARG A 347 -7.28 -8.87 -12.49
CA ARG A 347 -8.44 -9.25 -11.68
C ARG A 347 -8.13 -9.36 -10.18
N HIS A 348 -6.87 -9.27 -9.79
CA HIS A 348 -6.48 -9.34 -8.37
C HIS A 348 -7.11 -8.23 -7.53
N LEU A 349 -7.29 -8.51 -6.24
CA LEU A 349 -7.87 -7.59 -5.26
C LEU A 349 -6.83 -6.87 -4.38
N THR A 350 -5.57 -6.86 -4.76
CA THR A 350 -4.46 -6.25 -4.00
C THR A 350 -4.70 -4.76 -3.71
N PHE A 351 -5.33 -4.06 -4.64
CA PHE A 351 -5.73 -2.66 -4.46
C PHE A 351 -7.14 -2.48 -3.89
N GLY A 352 -7.77 -3.57 -3.42
CA GLY A 352 -9.16 -3.58 -3.02
C GLY A 352 -10.13 -3.45 -4.22
N ALA A 353 -11.38 -3.17 -3.91
CA ALA A 353 -12.44 -2.92 -4.89
C ALA A 353 -13.45 -1.90 -4.33
N GLY A 354 -14.33 -1.38 -5.20
CA GLY A 354 -15.40 -0.46 -4.80
C GLY A 354 -14.92 0.93 -4.38
N PRO A 355 -15.70 1.63 -3.52
CA PRO A 355 -15.43 3.02 -3.17
C PRO A 355 -14.06 3.26 -2.54
N HIS A 356 -13.56 2.30 -1.75
CA HIS A 356 -12.27 2.35 -1.07
C HIS A 356 -11.12 1.71 -1.86
N MET A 357 -11.29 1.47 -3.16
CA MET A 357 -10.18 1.01 -3.99
C MET A 357 -8.98 1.96 -3.87
N CYS A 358 -7.78 1.41 -3.74
CA CYS A 358 -6.55 2.15 -3.49
C CYS A 358 -6.39 3.34 -4.45
N VAL A 359 -6.28 4.53 -3.89
CA VAL A 359 -6.09 5.77 -4.67
C VAL A 359 -4.70 5.81 -5.31
N GLY A 360 -3.68 5.22 -4.66
CA GLY A 360 -2.30 5.17 -5.11
C GLY A 360 -1.98 4.10 -6.16
N GLN A 361 -2.96 3.33 -6.62
CA GLN A 361 -2.72 2.19 -7.52
C GLN A 361 -1.99 2.53 -8.83
N HIS A 362 -2.17 3.73 -9.35
CA HIS A 362 -1.50 4.16 -10.59
C HIS A 362 -0.06 4.59 -10.31
N LEU A 363 0.16 5.26 -9.17
CA LEU A 363 1.49 5.62 -8.69
C LEU A 363 2.33 4.38 -8.43
N ALA A 364 1.80 3.41 -7.69
CA ALA A 364 2.47 2.16 -7.40
C ALA A 364 2.91 1.40 -8.67
N ARG A 365 2.06 1.35 -9.69
CA ARG A 365 2.42 0.74 -10.99
C ARG A 365 3.51 1.52 -11.73
N MET A 366 3.48 2.84 -11.66
CA MET A 366 4.52 3.70 -12.25
C MET A 366 5.85 3.48 -11.54
N ASP A 367 5.88 3.51 -10.19
CA ASP A 367 7.10 3.26 -9.40
C ASP A 367 7.71 1.89 -9.72
N MET A 368 6.87 0.83 -9.81
CA MET A 368 7.34 -0.51 -10.18
C MET A 368 7.90 -0.56 -11.61
N ALA A 369 7.23 0.11 -12.56
CA ALA A 369 7.69 0.11 -13.95
C ALA A 369 9.02 0.87 -14.08
N VAL A 370 9.16 2.01 -13.44
CA VAL A 370 10.41 2.79 -13.38
C VAL A 370 11.52 1.97 -12.70
N ALA A 371 11.21 1.34 -11.56
CA ALA A 371 12.16 0.50 -10.83
C ALA A 371 12.70 -0.64 -11.71
N LEU A 372 11.82 -1.42 -12.37
CA LEU A 372 12.24 -2.52 -13.23
C LEU A 372 13.05 -2.05 -14.43
N ARG A 373 12.64 -0.96 -15.10
CA ARG A 373 13.39 -0.38 -16.24
C ARG A 373 14.78 0.09 -15.81
N ALA A 374 14.89 0.76 -14.66
CA ALA A 374 16.16 1.23 -14.11
C ALA A 374 17.10 0.06 -13.75
N LEU A 375 16.56 -0.98 -13.08
CA LEU A 375 17.32 -2.18 -12.73
C LEU A 375 17.81 -2.93 -13.98
N PHE A 376 16.97 -3.14 -14.99
CA PHE A 376 17.35 -3.82 -16.24
C PHE A 376 18.42 -3.04 -17.00
N ARG A 377 18.32 -1.71 -17.03
CA ARG A 377 19.32 -0.83 -17.70
C ARG A 377 20.63 -0.74 -16.92
N GLY A 378 20.52 -0.57 -15.59
CA GLY A 378 21.66 -0.27 -14.74
C GLY A 378 22.38 -1.49 -14.19
N LEU A 379 21.66 -2.55 -13.86
CA LEU A 379 22.15 -3.78 -13.23
C LEU A 379 21.64 -5.03 -13.98
N PRO A 380 21.94 -5.21 -15.28
CA PRO A 380 21.39 -6.29 -16.09
C PRO A 380 21.72 -7.68 -15.56
N ASP A 381 22.85 -7.83 -14.89
CA ASP A 381 23.33 -9.08 -14.29
C ASP A 381 22.91 -9.27 -12.82
N LEU A 382 21.98 -8.45 -12.31
CA LEU A 382 21.49 -8.52 -10.93
C LEU A 382 21.07 -9.97 -10.58
N ARG A 383 21.52 -10.44 -9.41
CA ARG A 383 21.24 -11.79 -8.87
C ARG A 383 21.05 -11.73 -7.37
N LEU A 384 20.31 -12.69 -6.83
CA LEU A 384 20.28 -12.92 -5.38
C LEU A 384 21.66 -13.39 -4.89
N ASP A 385 22.12 -12.84 -3.77
CA ASP A 385 23.40 -13.12 -3.12
C ASP A 385 23.20 -13.65 -1.69
N GLY A 386 22.33 -14.61 -1.54
CA GLY A 386 22.03 -15.27 -0.27
C GLY A 386 20.53 -15.31 0.07
N PRO A 387 20.20 -15.77 1.28
CA PRO A 387 18.83 -15.85 1.73
C PRO A 387 18.21 -14.46 1.92
N THR A 388 16.94 -14.34 1.61
CA THR A 388 16.15 -13.13 1.87
C THR A 388 15.41 -13.25 3.20
N GLU A 389 15.17 -12.10 3.87
CA GLU A 389 14.37 -12.07 5.09
C GLU A 389 13.03 -11.39 4.81
N ARG A 390 11.95 -11.98 5.30
CA ARG A 390 10.61 -11.41 5.22
C ARG A 390 10.31 -10.45 6.36
N VAL A 391 9.33 -9.58 6.13
CA VAL A 391 8.66 -8.87 7.22
C VAL A 391 7.94 -9.89 8.12
N GLY A 392 8.15 -9.80 9.43
CA GLY A 392 7.67 -10.79 10.41
C GLY A 392 6.29 -10.45 10.99
N ASN A 393 5.31 -10.06 10.16
CA ASN A 393 3.95 -9.81 10.64
C ASN A 393 2.89 -10.44 9.73
N PHE A 394 1.68 -10.63 10.25
CA PHE A 394 0.58 -11.30 9.53
C PHE A 394 -0.19 -10.38 8.56
N GLY A 395 0.08 -9.09 8.57
CA GLY A 395 -0.62 -8.11 7.73
C GLY A 395 0.08 -7.83 6.41
N PHE A 396 1.41 -8.02 6.38
CA PHE A 396 2.24 -7.68 5.23
C PHE A 396 3.03 -8.87 4.70
N TRP A 397 3.31 -8.80 3.40
CA TRP A 397 4.14 -9.77 2.69
C TRP A 397 5.17 -9.03 1.85
N GLY A 398 6.44 -9.16 2.22
CA GLY A 398 7.52 -8.48 1.53
C GLY A 398 8.89 -8.89 2.05
N ARG A 399 9.92 -8.54 1.31
CA ARG A 399 11.32 -8.77 1.67
C ARG A 399 11.88 -7.51 2.32
N LYS A 400 12.18 -7.56 3.64
CA LYS A 400 12.84 -6.48 4.38
C LYS A 400 14.36 -6.56 4.30
N LYS A 401 14.89 -7.67 3.78
CA LYS A 401 16.30 -7.84 3.47
C LYS A 401 16.43 -8.71 2.22
N MET A 402 17.17 -8.21 1.26
CA MET A 402 17.32 -8.87 -0.04
C MET A 402 18.74 -8.66 -0.59
N PRO A 403 19.73 -9.46 -0.10
CA PRO A 403 21.09 -9.38 -0.58
C PRO A 403 21.17 -9.66 -2.08
N VAL A 404 21.89 -8.81 -2.81
CA VAL A 404 22.04 -8.89 -4.27
C VAL A 404 23.47 -8.60 -4.70
N THR A 405 23.82 -9.15 -5.87
CA THR A 405 25.10 -8.87 -6.57
C THR A 405 24.79 -8.56 -8.04
N TRP A 406 25.73 -7.83 -8.72
CA TRP A 406 25.59 -7.43 -10.13
C TRP A 406 26.92 -7.29 -10.86
#